data_831e20ea776298990d9de34ec73faebc
#
_entry.id   831e20ea776298990d9de34ec73faebc
#
_cell.length_a   1.000
_cell.length_b   1.000
_cell.length_c   1.000
_cell.angle_alpha   90.00
_cell.angle_beta   90.00
_cell.angle_gamma   90.00
#
_symmetry.space_group_name_H-M   'P 1'
#
loop_
_entity.id
_entity.type
_entity.pdbx_description
1 polymer ?
#
loop_
_entity_poly.entity_id
_entity_poly.type
_entity_poly.pdbx_seq_one_letter_code
_entity_poly.pdbx_strand_id
1 'polypeptide(L)'
;MSVSPSPSPAVSPSGSAPVSVPGAASGSSSASSAVSAPTQADLFDFVRRTAVDTELIASLPLDPEGRTWVRLDGPGGSEAWLIGWPPGTGTGWHDHADSVGAFLTASGELKENSLAARLPTDGWKTLELTDGVDRERRLSSGQGRAFGRHHVHEVLNESPDRHAISVHAYYPPLPQIRRYSRSGSILRLEEVERPEDWQ
;
A
#
# COMPACT_ATOMS: atom_id res chain seq x y z
N MET A 1 41.27 -9.57 -32.78
CA MET A 1 42.07 -10.74 -32.61
C MET A 1 41.52 -11.51 -31.45
N SER A 2 40.71 -12.53 -31.74
CA SER A 2 41.09 -13.95 -31.65
C SER A 2 41.11 -14.43 -30.21
N VAL A 3 40.48 -15.47 -29.73
CA VAL A 3 39.80 -16.67 -30.31
C VAL A 3 39.09 -17.35 -29.14
N SER A 4 37.92 -17.95 -29.45
CA SER A 4 37.36 -19.05 -28.64
C SER A 4 38.25 -20.31 -28.67
N PRO A 5 38.11 -21.25 -27.75
CA PRO A 5 37.46 -22.49 -28.19
C PRO A 5 36.56 -23.21 -27.17
N SER A 6 35.51 -23.82 -27.63
CA SER A 6 34.90 -25.06 -27.08
C SER A 6 35.82 -26.26 -27.35
N PRO A 7 35.73 -27.41 -26.62
CA PRO A 7 34.79 -28.45 -27.03
C PRO A 7 34.20 -29.37 -25.94
N SER A 8 33.10 -30.04 -26.27
CA SER A 8 32.59 -31.28 -25.67
C SER A 8 33.57 -32.48 -25.93
N PRO A 9 33.42 -33.68 -25.32
CA PRO A 9 32.23 -34.51 -25.43
C PRO A 9 31.88 -35.47 -24.23
N ALA A 10 30.72 -36.11 -24.40
CA ALA A 10 30.06 -37.15 -23.67
C ALA A 10 30.87 -38.41 -23.29
N VAL A 11 30.43 -39.08 -22.20
CA VAL A 11 30.33 -40.56 -22.13
C VAL A 11 29.27 -40.93 -21.08
N SER A 12 28.25 -41.71 -21.49
CA SER A 12 27.40 -42.53 -20.61
C SER A 12 28.10 -43.85 -20.30
N PRO A 13 27.76 -44.52 -19.21
CA PRO A 13 27.32 -45.93 -19.37
C PRO A 13 26.08 -46.31 -18.59
N SER A 14 25.43 -47.25 -19.16
CA SER A 14 24.27 -48.06 -18.74
C SER A 14 24.47 -48.85 -17.44
N GLY A 15 23.35 -49.13 -16.78
CA GLY A 15 23.32 -50.39 -16.02
C GLY A 15 22.36 -50.44 -14.82
N SER A 16 21.26 -51.20 -14.97
CA SER A 16 20.58 -52.03 -14.00
C SER A 16 19.58 -51.41 -13.02
N ALA A 17 18.32 -51.69 -13.30
CA ALA A 17 17.26 -51.72 -12.30
C ALA A 17 17.46 -52.85 -11.24
N PRO A 18 16.98 -52.65 -10.03
CA PRO A 18 16.11 -53.67 -9.44
C PRO A 18 14.92 -53.16 -8.64
N VAL A 19 13.82 -53.83 -8.83
CA VAL A 19 12.80 -54.36 -7.88
C VAL A 19 12.04 -53.35 -7.00
N SER A 20 10.75 -53.26 -7.32
CA SER A 20 9.66 -52.62 -6.55
C SER A 20 9.47 -53.30 -5.18
N VAL A 21 9.30 -52.44 -4.14
CA VAL A 21 8.66 -52.80 -2.88
C VAL A 21 7.52 -51.82 -2.63
N PRO A 22 6.28 -52.23 -2.37
CA PRO A 22 5.19 -51.31 -2.04
C PRO A 22 5.29 -50.89 -0.59
N GLY A 23 5.84 -49.71 -0.35
CA GLY A 23 5.81 -49.04 0.96
C GLY A 23 4.58 -48.14 1.03
N ALA A 24 3.74 -48.38 2.04
CA ALA A 24 2.58 -47.56 2.35
C ALA A 24 2.97 -46.10 2.55
N ALA A 25 2.60 -45.24 1.63
CA ALA A 25 2.71 -43.80 1.76
C ALA A 25 1.58 -43.31 2.66
N SER A 26 1.91 -43.08 3.94
CA SER A 26 1.12 -42.19 4.80
C SER A 26 1.21 -40.79 4.23
N GLY A 27 0.23 -40.41 3.44
CA GLY A 27 0.10 -39.08 2.92
C GLY A 27 -0.19 -38.09 4.05
N SER A 28 0.83 -37.49 4.61
CA SER A 28 0.68 -36.25 5.37
C SER A 28 0.31 -35.18 4.38
N SER A 29 -0.99 -34.98 4.18
CA SER A 29 -1.54 -33.78 3.53
C SER A 29 -1.23 -32.62 4.44
N SER A 30 -0.10 -31.97 4.23
CA SER A 30 0.13 -30.60 4.75
C SER A 30 -0.86 -29.71 4.02
N ALA A 31 -2.01 -29.50 4.64
CA ALA A 31 -2.93 -28.45 4.24
C ALA A 31 -2.15 -27.13 4.35
N SER A 32 -1.66 -26.64 3.23
CA SER A 32 -1.23 -25.25 3.09
C SER A 32 -2.46 -24.42 3.42
N SER A 33 -2.50 -23.86 4.63
CA SER A 33 -3.53 -22.89 5.00
C SER A 33 -3.36 -21.72 4.05
N ALA A 34 -4.19 -21.65 3.03
CA ALA A 34 -4.26 -20.49 2.16
C ALA A 34 -4.54 -19.28 3.06
N VAL A 35 -3.57 -18.40 3.21
CA VAL A 35 -3.74 -17.15 3.94
C VAL A 35 -4.86 -16.40 3.24
N SER A 36 -5.97 -16.19 3.90
CA SER A 36 -7.10 -15.46 3.34
C SER A 36 -6.71 -14.00 3.13
N ALA A 37 -7.20 -13.42 2.04
CA ALA A 37 -7.03 -11.99 1.77
C ALA A 37 -7.53 -11.15 2.95
N PRO A 38 -6.76 -10.17 3.44
CA PRO A 38 -7.17 -9.34 4.55
C PRO A 38 -8.37 -8.45 4.18
N THR A 39 -9.28 -8.30 5.12
CA THR A 39 -10.42 -7.38 5.02
C THR A 39 -10.00 -5.97 5.42
N GLN A 40 -10.87 -4.98 5.17
CA GLN A 40 -10.67 -3.61 5.67
C GLN A 40 -10.53 -3.57 7.20
N ALA A 41 -11.24 -4.44 7.92
CA ALA A 41 -11.15 -4.54 9.37
C ALA A 41 -9.76 -5.07 9.81
N ASP A 42 -9.24 -6.08 9.12
CA ASP A 42 -7.90 -6.62 9.40
C ASP A 42 -6.81 -5.58 9.15
N LEU A 43 -6.92 -4.80 8.07
CA LEU A 43 -5.99 -3.69 7.78
C LEU A 43 -6.09 -2.60 8.86
N PHE A 44 -7.31 -2.24 9.28
CA PHE A 44 -7.50 -1.22 10.32
C PHE A 44 -6.97 -1.70 11.68
N ASP A 45 -7.19 -2.95 12.04
CA ASP A 45 -6.63 -3.53 13.25
C ASP A 45 -5.10 -3.60 13.23
N PHE A 46 -4.51 -3.85 12.05
CA PHE A 46 -3.06 -3.81 11.87
C PHE A 46 -2.52 -2.39 12.11
N VAL A 47 -3.04 -1.36 11.40
CA VAL A 47 -2.53 0.02 11.56
C VAL A 47 -2.73 0.51 12.98
N ARG A 48 -3.81 0.10 13.67
CA ARG A 48 -4.06 0.45 15.07
C ARG A 48 -3.03 -0.16 16.03
N ARG A 49 -2.66 -1.43 15.84
CA ARG A 49 -1.62 -2.09 16.66
C ARG A 49 -0.23 -1.51 16.39
N THR A 50 0.08 -1.23 15.14
CA THR A 50 1.37 -0.67 14.73
C THR A 50 1.55 0.76 15.23
N ALA A 51 0.50 1.56 15.24
CA ALA A 51 0.56 2.96 15.66
C ALA A 51 0.84 3.18 17.17
N VAL A 52 0.71 2.15 18.01
CA VAL A 52 1.05 2.21 19.42
C VAL A 52 2.46 1.67 19.75
N ASP A 53 3.17 1.17 18.74
CA ASP A 53 4.57 0.76 18.87
C ASP A 53 5.48 2.02 18.89
N THR A 54 5.77 2.48 20.11
CA THR A 54 6.52 3.72 20.31
C THR A 54 7.96 3.64 19.83
N GLU A 55 8.58 2.46 19.83
CA GLU A 55 9.95 2.27 19.35
C GLU A 55 9.97 2.38 17.82
N LEU A 56 9.04 1.73 17.15
CA LEU A 56 8.89 1.83 15.70
C LEU A 56 8.59 3.27 15.28
N ILE A 57 7.66 3.95 15.94
CA ILE A 57 7.30 5.34 15.63
C ILE A 57 8.51 6.28 15.83
N ALA A 58 9.27 6.10 16.91
CA ALA A 58 10.46 6.91 17.19
C ALA A 58 11.63 6.60 16.24
N SER A 59 11.65 5.45 15.60
CA SER A 59 12.72 5.06 14.66
C SER A 59 12.59 5.71 13.28
N LEU A 60 11.42 6.30 12.95
CA LEU A 60 11.21 6.94 11.65
C LEU A 60 12.07 8.19 11.53
N PRO A 61 12.98 8.29 10.53
CA PRO A 61 13.69 9.53 10.28
C PRO A 61 12.70 10.59 9.78
N LEU A 62 12.71 11.76 10.41
CA LEU A 62 11.86 12.88 10.02
C LEU A 62 12.70 13.91 9.27
N ASP A 63 12.25 14.27 8.07
CA ASP A 63 12.83 15.31 7.26
C ASP A 63 11.95 16.58 7.37
N PRO A 64 12.51 17.75 7.65
CA PRO A 64 11.73 18.99 7.72
C PRO A 64 11.21 19.47 6.35
N GLU A 65 11.79 19.02 5.25
CA GLU A 65 11.47 19.52 3.91
C GLU A 65 10.59 18.55 3.10
N GLY A 66 10.61 17.26 3.43
CA GLY A 66 9.92 16.24 2.68
C GLY A 66 9.29 15.13 3.54
N ARG A 67 8.27 14.48 2.99
CA ARG A 67 7.72 13.28 3.63
C ARG A 67 8.75 12.17 3.62
N THR A 68 8.85 11.45 4.72
CA THR A 68 9.65 10.23 4.84
C THR A 68 8.74 9.03 4.99
N TRP A 69 9.22 7.85 4.57
CA TRP A 69 8.45 6.62 4.72
C TRP A 69 9.34 5.41 4.92
N VAL A 70 8.81 4.45 5.65
CA VAL A 70 9.41 3.12 5.82
C VAL A 70 8.34 2.09 5.47
N ARG A 71 8.72 1.12 4.62
CA ARG A 71 7.86 0.01 4.28
C ARG A 71 7.80 -1.00 5.43
N LEU A 72 6.60 -1.49 5.70
CA LEU A 72 6.31 -2.49 6.72
C LEU A 72 5.68 -3.73 6.06
N ASP A 73 5.78 -4.87 6.75
CA ASP A 73 5.09 -6.08 6.36
C ASP A 73 3.65 -6.05 6.91
N GLY A 74 2.68 -5.91 6.01
CA GLY A 74 1.27 -5.92 6.37
C GLY A 74 0.68 -7.34 6.47
N PRO A 75 -0.53 -7.50 7.02
CA PRO A 75 -1.19 -8.79 7.17
C PRO A 75 -1.59 -9.38 5.81
N GLY A 76 -1.47 -10.70 5.65
CA GLY A 76 -2.01 -11.44 4.50
C GLY A 76 -1.48 -10.99 3.14
N GLY A 77 -0.23 -10.52 3.06
CA GLY A 77 0.38 -10.03 1.83
C GLY A 77 -0.06 -8.61 1.46
N SER A 78 -0.62 -7.85 2.39
CA SER A 78 -0.87 -6.42 2.21
C SER A 78 0.42 -5.62 2.24
N GLU A 79 0.43 -4.49 1.58
CA GLU A 79 1.49 -3.50 1.64
C GLU A 79 1.20 -2.50 2.77
N ALA A 80 2.23 -2.15 3.55
CA ALA A 80 2.07 -1.18 4.63
C ALA A 80 3.24 -0.20 4.72
N TRP A 81 2.96 0.99 5.27
CA TRP A 81 3.89 2.11 5.33
C TRP A 81 3.77 2.88 6.64
N LEU A 82 4.90 3.23 7.21
CA LEU A 82 5.01 4.25 8.24
C LEU A 82 5.45 5.54 7.54
N ILE A 83 4.70 6.64 7.72
CA ILE A 83 4.91 7.89 6.97
C ILE A 83 5.05 9.05 7.94
N GLY A 84 6.12 9.85 7.74
CA GLY A 84 6.36 11.12 8.40
C GLY A 84 5.92 12.30 7.52
N TRP A 85 5.22 13.24 8.11
CA TRP A 85 4.63 14.40 7.44
C TRP A 85 5.19 15.68 8.05
N PRO A 86 6.08 16.41 7.35
CA PRO A 86 6.49 17.73 7.78
C PRO A 86 5.33 18.72 7.87
N PRO A 87 5.46 19.82 8.63
CA PRO A 87 4.49 20.90 8.66
C PRO A 87 4.12 21.40 7.26
N GLY A 88 2.84 21.61 7.00
CA GLY A 88 2.33 22.17 5.74
C GLY A 88 2.40 21.24 4.53
N THR A 89 2.72 19.96 4.70
CA THR A 89 2.78 19.00 3.59
C THR A 89 1.52 18.16 3.45
N GLY A 90 1.31 17.62 2.25
CA GLY A 90 0.18 16.75 1.95
C GLY A 90 0.40 15.89 0.73
N THR A 91 -0.59 15.08 0.40
CA THR A 91 -0.55 14.17 -0.76
C THR A 91 -1.05 14.80 -2.05
N GLY A 92 -1.87 15.85 -1.97
CA GLY A 92 -2.79 16.17 -3.05
C GLY A 92 -3.89 15.10 -3.22
N TRP A 93 -4.85 15.40 -4.07
CA TRP A 93 -5.98 14.50 -4.36
C TRP A 93 -5.51 13.27 -5.11
N HIS A 94 -5.84 12.08 -4.60
CA HIS A 94 -5.45 10.81 -5.20
C HIS A 94 -6.40 9.69 -4.81
N ASP A 95 -6.28 8.54 -5.48
CA ASP A 95 -6.85 7.27 -5.05
C ASP A 95 -5.85 6.12 -5.25
N HIS A 96 -6.24 4.94 -4.78
CA HIS A 96 -5.41 3.73 -4.73
C HIS A 96 -5.94 2.64 -5.66
N ALA A 97 -6.67 3.01 -6.70
CA ALA A 97 -7.31 2.11 -7.66
C ALA A 97 -8.10 0.99 -6.95
N ASP A 98 -7.77 -0.27 -7.24
CA ASP A 98 -8.50 -1.44 -6.72
C ASP A 98 -8.11 -1.85 -5.29
N SER A 99 -7.16 -1.16 -4.65
CA SER A 99 -6.81 -1.45 -3.28
C SER A 99 -7.84 -0.90 -2.30
N VAL A 100 -8.27 -1.73 -1.36
CA VAL A 100 -8.87 -1.26 -0.12
C VAL A 100 -7.75 -0.86 0.83
N GLY A 101 -8.00 0.04 1.77
CA GLY A 101 -6.96 0.49 2.65
C GLY A 101 -7.46 0.90 4.03
N ALA A 102 -6.50 1.15 4.90
CA ALA A 102 -6.70 1.76 6.19
C ALA A 102 -5.51 2.65 6.54
N PHE A 103 -5.76 3.71 7.27
CA PHE A 103 -4.68 4.49 7.89
C PHE A 103 -5.08 5.02 9.25
N LEU A 104 -4.07 5.34 10.06
CA LEU A 104 -4.25 5.87 11.40
C LEU A 104 -3.10 6.81 11.73
N THR A 105 -3.42 7.96 12.32
CA THR A 105 -2.44 8.92 12.83
C THR A 105 -1.83 8.39 14.13
N ALA A 106 -0.52 8.11 14.12
CA ALA A 106 0.21 7.62 15.28
C ALA A 106 0.69 8.78 16.17
N SER A 107 1.06 9.91 15.56
CA SER A 107 1.51 11.12 16.28
C SER A 107 1.07 12.37 15.53
N GLY A 108 0.79 13.43 16.26
CA GLY A 108 0.31 14.70 15.71
C GLY A 108 -1.17 14.65 15.28
N GLU A 109 -1.51 15.44 14.27
CA GLU A 109 -2.84 15.47 13.67
C GLU A 109 -2.71 15.55 12.15
N LEU A 110 -3.56 14.81 11.46
CA LEU A 110 -3.71 14.87 10.01
C LEU A 110 -5.15 15.29 9.66
N LYS A 111 -5.29 16.03 8.60
CA LYS A 111 -6.58 16.34 7.98
C LYS A 111 -6.77 15.45 6.76
N GLU A 112 -7.92 14.81 6.65
CA GLU A 112 -8.36 14.12 5.44
C GLU A 112 -9.50 14.90 4.80
N ASN A 113 -9.34 15.30 3.56
CA ASN A 113 -10.43 15.68 2.67
C ASN A 113 -10.73 14.49 1.75
N SER A 114 -11.99 14.14 1.56
CA SER A 114 -12.37 12.99 0.75
C SER A 114 -13.69 13.20 0.02
N LEU A 115 -13.93 12.42 -1.04
CA LEU A 115 -15.15 12.45 -1.80
C LEU A 115 -16.07 11.28 -1.38
N ALA A 116 -17.29 11.61 -0.95
CA ALA A 116 -18.35 10.62 -0.71
C ALA A 116 -19.12 10.36 -2.02
N ALA A 117 -18.39 10.07 -3.09
CA ALA A 117 -18.93 9.76 -4.40
C ALA A 117 -18.25 8.51 -4.96
N ARG A 118 -19.00 7.72 -5.71
CA ARG A 118 -18.43 6.62 -6.48
C ARG A 118 -18.11 7.16 -7.88
N LEU A 119 -16.82 7.29 -8.15
CA LEU A 119 -16.36 7.75 -9.46
C LEU A 119 -16.30 6.59 -10.45
N PRO A 120 -16.46 6.85 -11.77
CA PRO A 120 -16.15 5.86 -12.80
C PRO A 120 -14.70 5.38 -12.67
N THR A 121 -14.46 4.09 -12.96
CA THR A 121 -13.11 3.50 -12.81
C THR A 121 -12.18 3.87 -13.96
N ASP A 122 -12.75 4.13 -15.14
CA ASP A 122 -12.02 4.41 -16.36
C ASP A 122 -12.82 5.30 -17.33
N GLY A 123 -12.23 5.60 -18.48
CA GLY A 123 -12.91 6.27 -19.59
C GLY A 123 -13.14 7.78 -19.40
N TRP A 124 -12.61 8.40 -18.34
CA TRP A 124 -12.75 9.82 -18.10
C TRP A 124 -11.40 10.49 -17.78
N LYS A 125 -11.31 11.79 -18.11
CA LYS A 125 -10.20 12.65 -17.71
C LYS A 125 -10.66 13.82 -16.86
N THR A 126 -11.90 14.23 -17.02
CA THR A 126 -12.50 15.35 -16.28
C THR A 126 -13.89 14.92 -15.86
N LEU A 127 -14.25 15.20 -14.62
CA LEU A 127 -15.55 14.87 -14.05
C LEU A 127 -16.07 16.07 -13.26
N GLU A 128 -17.33 16.39 -13.44
CA GLU A 128 -18.04 17.34 -12.61
C GLU A 128 -18.67 16.62 -11.42
N LEU A 129 -18.27 17.04 -10.22
CA LEU A 129 -18.77 16.50 -8.96
C LEU A 129 -20.09 17.16 -8.61
N THR A 130 -21.01 16.37 -8.06
CA THR A 130 -22.25 16.89 -7.51
C THR A 130 -22.02 17.57 -6.16
N ASP A 131 -22.90 18.50 -5.81
CA ASP A 131 -22.86 19.15 -4.50
C ASP A 131 -23.00 18.14 -3.34
N GLY A 132 -22.38 18.46 -2.22
CA GLY A 132 -22.49 17.69 -0.99
C GLY A 132 -21.70 16.39 -0.96
N VAL A 133 -20.77 16.16 -1.91
CA VAL A 133 -19.87 14.98 -1.88
C VAL A 133 -18.67 15.14 -0.98
N ASP A 134 -18.33 16.38 -0.61
CA ASP A 134 -17.14 16.67 0.20
C ASP A 134 -17.29 16.19 1.64
N ARG A 135 -16.22 15.59 2.13
CA ARG A 135 -16.07 15.19 3.53
C ARG A 135 -14.73 15.66 4.04
N GLU A 136 -14.71 16.24 5.21
CA GLU A 136 -13.51 16.64 5.92
C GLU A 136 -13.46 15.91 7.27
N ARG A 137 -12.28 15.47 7.67
CA ARG A 137 -11.99 14.88 8.97
C ARG A 137 -10.67 15.36 9.49
N ARG A 138 -10.62 15.69 10.79
CA ARG A 138 -9.37 15.83 11.52
C ARG A 138 -9.15 14.56 12.31
N LEU A 139 -7.95 14.00 12.19
CA LEU A 139 -7.56 12.72 12.74
C LEU A 139 -6.35 12.94 13.65
N SER A 140 -6.62 13.12 14.92
CA SER A 140 -5.60 13.22 15.97
C SER A 140 -4.97 11.85 16.25
N SER A 141 -3.90 11.81 17.04
CA SER A 141 -3.21 10.56 17.43
C SER A 141 -4.21 9.52 17.95
N GLY A 142 -4.11 8.29 17.45
CA GLY A 142 -5.01 7.17 17.72
C GLY A 142 -6.27 7.16 16.86
N GLN A 143 -6.50 8.18 16.04
CA GLN A 143 -7.65 8.25 15.14
C GLN A 143 -7.26 7.88 13.70
N GLY A 144 -8.17 7.19 13.02
CA GLY A 144 -7.95 6.74 11.66
C GLY A 144 -9.20 6.11 11.07
N ARG A 145 -9.09 5.52 9.90
CA ARG A 145 -10.21 4.86 9.23
C ARG A 145 -9.75 3.82 8.22
N ALA A 146 -10.68 2.92 7.88
CA ALA A 146 -10.60 2.09 6.68
C ALA A 146 -11.42 2.72 5.54
N PHE A 147 -11.07 2.38 4.32
CA PHE A 147 -11.75 2.86 3.10
C PHE A 147 -11.75 1.78 2.02
N GLY A 148 -12.72 1.88 1.11
CA GLY A 148 -12.90 0.97 -0.01
C GLY A 148 -12.01 1.31 -1.21
N ARG A 149 -12.19 0.51 -2.27
CA ARG A 149 -11.56 0.75 -3.58
C ARG A 149 -11.97 2.10 -4.15
N HIS A 150 -11.09 2.70 -4.93
CA HIS A 150 -11.34 3.98 -5.63
C HIS A 150 -11.73 5.12 -4.68
N HIS A 151 -11.25 5.06 -3.42
CA HIS A 151 -11.48 6.13 -2.46
C HIS A 151 -10.61 7.33 -2.81
N VAL A 152 -11.24 8.40 -3.29
CA VAL A 152 -10.54 9.65 -3.62
C VAL A 152 -10.43 10.53 -2.40
N HIS A 153 -9.20 10.87 -2.03
CA HIS A 153 -8.91 11.73 -0.89
C HIS A 153 -7.58 12.49 -1.05
N GLU A 154 -7.38 13.43 -0.16
CA GLU A 154 -6.07 14.00 0.15
C GLU A 154 -5.85 13.99 1.65
N VAL A 155 -4.60 13.84 2.07
CA VAL A 155 -4.18 13.87 3.47
C VAL A 155 -3.16 14.98 3.65
N LEU A 156 -3.35 15.79 4.70
CA LEU A 156 -2.58 17.01 4.94
C LEU A 156 -2.13 17.09 6.41
N ASN A 157 -0.90 17.54 6.62
CA ASN A 157 -0.45 18.04 7.91
C ASN A 157 -0.57 19.57 7.89
N GLU A 158 -1.65 20.10 8.46
CA GLU A 158 -1.88 21.57 8.55
C GLU A 158 -1.19 22.22 9.78
N SER A 159 -0.43 21.46 10.57
CA SER A 159 0.35 22.05 11.66
C SER A 159 1.38 23.02 11.12
N PRO A 160 1.59 24.19 11.74
CA PRO A 160 2.60 25.15 11.29
C PRO A 160 4.03 24.74 11.69
N ASP A 161 4.20 23.87 12.69
CA ASP A 161 5.48 23.63 13.34
C ASP A 161 5.76 22.19 13.79
N ARG A 162 4.79 21.27 13.64
CA ARG A 162 4.93 19.89 14.12
C ARG A 162 4.74 18.87 13.02
N HIS A 163 5.63 17.88 13.02
CA HIS A 163 5.43 16.66 12.21
C HIS A 163 4.22 15.88 12.72
N ALA A 164 3.56 15.22 11.77
CA ALA A 164 2.65 14.12 12.09
C ALA A 164 3.27 12.81 11.59
N ILE A 165 2.85 11.69 12.17
CA ILE A 165 3.25 10.34 11.77
C ILE A 165 1.99 9.50 11.63
N SER A 166 1.91 8.70 10.57
CA SER A 166 0.79 7.80 10.32
C SER A 166 1.25 6.42 9.85
N VAL A 167 0.41 5.42 10.10
CA VAL A 167 0.55 4.05 9.58
C VAL A 167 -0.53 3.83 8.55
N HIS A 168 -0.16 3.30 7.40
CA HIS A 168 -1.04 2.98 6.27
C HIS A 168 -0.93 1.50 5.92
N ALA A 169 -2.01 0.89 5.44
CA ALA A 169 -2.00 -0.48 4.90
C ALA A 169 -3.00 -0.59 3.74
N TYR A 170 -2.62 -1.37 2.69
CA TYR A 170 -3.37 -1.52 1.46
C TYR A 170 -3.41 -2.97 1.00
N TYR A 171 -4.58 -3.43 0.52
CA TYR A 171 -4.71 -4.74 -0.10
C TYR A 171 -5.64 -4.70 -1.34
N PRO A 172 -5.24 -5.32 -2.46
CA PRO A 172 -3.89 -5.84 -2.74
C PRO A 172 -2.82 -4.73 -2.59
N PRO A 173 -1.52 -5.07 -2.61
CA PRO A 173 -0.46 -4.08 -2.72
C PRO A 173 -0.79 -3.06 -3.82
N LEU A 174 -0.41 -1.81 -3.61
CA LEU A 174 -0.80 -0.70 -4.47
C LEU A 174 -0.42 -0.97 -5.95
N PRO A 175 -1.39 -1.18 -6.85
CA PRO A 175 -1.09 -1.42 -8.26
C PRO A 175 -0.73 -0.11 -8.98
N GLN A 176 -1.30 0.99 -8.51
CA GLN A 176 -1.09 2.34 -9.01
C GLN A 176 -1.73 3.36 -8.07
N ILE A 177 -1.29 4.60 -8.18
CA ILE A 177 -1.90 5.79 -7.57
C ILE A 177 -2.37 6.69 -8.71
N ARG A 178 -3.64 7.09 -8.70
CA ARG A 178 -4.17 8.08 -9.64
C ARG A 178 -4.17 9.44 -8.96
N ARG A 179 -3.52 10.43 -9.59
CA ARG A 179 -3.42 11.81 -9.10
C ARG A 179 -4.45 12.70 -9.78
N TYR A 180 -5.04 13.58 -9.01
CA TYR A 180 -6.06 14.48 -9.49
C TYR A 180 -5.75 15.93 -9.14
N SER A 181 -6.10 16.85 -10.02
CA SER A 181 -6.31 18.25 -9.67
C SER A 181 -7.80 18.51 -9.42
N ARG A 182 -8.08 19.49 -8.57
CA ARG A 182 -9.43 19.90 -8.26
C ARG A 182 -9.58 21.42 -8.34
N SER A 183 -10.63 21.87 -9.04
CA SER A 183 -11.02 23.27 -9.14
C SER A 183 -12.54 23.39 -9.00
N GLY A 184 -13.00 23.80 -7.81
CA GLY A 184 -14.42 23.83 -7.47
C GLY A 184 -15.05 22.43 -7.56
N SER A 185 -16.09 22.28 -8.39
CA SER A 185 -16.73 20.98 -8.67
C SER A 185 -15.99 20.11 -9.69
N ILE A 186 -14.96 20.63 -10.34
CA ILE A 186 -14.25 19.90 -11.39
C ILE A 186 -13.09 19.10 -10.81
N LEU A 187 -13.12 17.77 -11.00
CA LEU A 187 -12.03 16.84 -10.72
C LEU A 187 -11.40 16.40 -12.05
N ARG A 188 -10.08 16.47 -12.15
CA ARG A 188 -9.36 16.10 -13.36
C ARG A 188 -8.25 15.09 -13.04
N LEU A 189 -8.21 13.99 -13.79
CA LEU A 189 -7.11 13.03 -13.74
C LEU A 189 -5.88 13.63 -14.43
N GLU A 190 -4.81 13.82 -13.66
CA GLU A 190 -3.55 14.38 -14.14
C GLU A 190 -2.54 13.28 -14.48
N GLU A 191 -2.39 12.31 -13.59
CA GLU A 191 -1.34 11.33 -13.67
C GLU A 191 -1.78 9.97 -13.10
N VAL A 192 -1.15 8.91 -13.59
CA VAL A 192 -1.25 7.55 -13.05
C VAL A 192 0.16 7.07 -12.75
N GLU A 193 0.53 7.06 -11.49
CA GLU A 193 1.82 6.56 -11.00
C GLU A 193 1.73 5.06 -10.73
N ARG A 194 2.78 4.32 -11.09
CA ARG A 194 2.92 2.89 -10.80
C ARG A 194 4.07 2.65 -9.81
N PRO A 195 4.18 1.43 -9.21
CA PRO A 195 5.24 1.13 -8.25
C PRO A 195 6.66 1.44 -8.75
N GLU A 196 6.92 1.28 -10.03
CA GLU A 196 8.19 1.64 -10.66
C GLU A 196 8.50 3.14 -10.65
N ASP A 197 7.50 3.99 -10.49
CA ASP A 197 7.64 5.46 -10.46
C ASP A 197 7.92 6.01 -9.05
N TRP A 198 7.88 5.15 -8.00
CA TRP A 198 7.98 5.58 -6.59
C TRP A 198 9.41 5.46 -6.00
N GLN A 199 10.43 5.36 -6.85
CA GLN A 199 11.83 5.20 -6.44
C GLN A 199 12.52 6.54 -6.18
#